data_f250d971c60fe9df241380cc815598e5
#
_entry.id   f250d971c60fe9df241380cc815598e5
#
_cell.length_a   1.000
_cell.length_b   1.000
_cell.length_c   1.000
_cell.angle_alpha   90.00
_cell.angle_beta   90.00
_cell.angle_gamma   90.00
#
_symmetry.space_group_name_H-M   'P 1'
#
loop_
_entity.id
_entity.type
_entity.pdbx_description
1 polymer ?
#
loop_
_entity_poly.entity_id
_entity_poly.type
_entity_poly.pdbx_seq_one_letter_code
_entity_poly.pdbx_strand_id
1 'polypeptide(L)'
;MINNIFDSHAHYDDEQFDGDRDELIASLPSKGVCAVINCASDLKSSATSAELSEKYPFFWCACGIHPHEAEKELKSANISEIKQKIIDFTKKKKCVAIGEIGLDYHYDFSPRELQKEILELQLKLSKELDLPVIIHDREAHEDTMTLLKKYRPKGVVHCFSGSVEMAQEVLKLGMYIGLGGAVTFKNAKKPVAVAASTDISRILLETDCPYMAPVPLRGTRCSSDMIAYSAQTIANIKNIDVQMLVDTATENTRRLFGIEF
;
A
#
# COMPACT_ATOMS: atom_id res chain seq x y z
N MET A 1 -11.87 -21.58 -6.30
CA MET A 1 -11.53 -20.53 -5.30
C MET A 1 -10.14 -20.04 -5.64
N ILE A 2 -9.92 -18.73 -5.67
CA ILE A 2 -8.59 -18.17 -5.87
C ILE A 2 -7.85 -18.28 -4.53
N ASN A 3 -6.61 -18.74 -4.57
CA ASN A 3 -5.77 -18.95 -3.39
C ASN A 3 -4.48 -18.14 -3.50
N ASN A 4 -3.66 -18.19 -2.45
CA ASN A 4 -2.35 -17.53 -2.41
C ASN A 4 -2.44 -16.01 -2.62
N ILE A 5 -3.52 -15.37 -2.13
CA ILE A 5 -3.72 -13.93 -2.20
C ILE A 5 -2.82 -13.25 -1.17
N PHE A 6 -1.94 -12.36 -1.61
CA PHE A 6 -1.20 -11.46 -0.74
C PHE A 6 -1.74 -10.04 -0.91
N ASP A 7 -2.32 -9.49 0.16
CA ASP A 7 -2.76 -8.10 0.19
C ASP A 7 -1.58 -7.19 0.57
N SER A 8 -1.06 -6.47 -0.41
CA SER A 8 0.12 -5.62 -0.20
C SER A 8 -0.18 -4.29 0.49
N HIS A 9 -1.47 -3.94 0.70
CA HIS A 9 -1.87 -2.70 1.35
C HIS A 9 -3.26 -2.78 1.97
N ALA A 10 -3.33 -2.75 3.29
CA ALA A 10 -4.56 -2.84 4.07
C ALA A 10 -4.47 -1.99 5.35
N HIS A 11 -5.62 -1.57 5.92
CA HIS A 11 -5.72 -0.82 7.17
C HIS A 11 -6.65 -1.53 8.16
N TYR A 12 -6.30 -2.72 8.60
CA TYR A 12 -7.07 -3.46 9.61
C TYR A 12 -7.03 -2.81 11.00
N ASP A 13 -6.21 -1.79 11.20
CA ASP A 13 -6.21 -0.92 12.39
C ASP A 13 -7.35 0.11 12.39
N ASP A 14 -8.03 0.35 11.25
CA ASP A 14 -9.14 1.28 11.11
C ASP A 14 -10.33 0.93 12.04
N GLU A 15 -10.99 1.96 12.59
CA GLU A 15 -12.12 1.83 13.52
C GLU A 15 -13.33 1.07 12.93
N GLN A 16 -13.47 1.05 11.61
CA GLN A 16 -14.52 0.28 10.95
C GLN A 16 -14.42 -1.22 11.22
N PHE A 17 -13.27 -1.70 11.68
CA PHE A 17 -13.06 -3.10 12.05
C PHE A 17 -13.22 -3.38 13.54
N ASP A 18 -13.39 -2.38 14.40
CA ASP A 18 -13.38 -2.55 15.88
C ASP A 18 -14.37 -3.62 16.38
N GLY A 19 -15.51 -3.76 15.71
CA GLY A 19 -16.57 -4.67 16.13
C GLY A 19 -16.29 -6.17 15.86
N ASP A 20 -15.44 -6.48 14.84
CA ASP A 20 -15.25 -7.85 14.37
C ASP A 20 -13.83 -8.12 13.79
N ARG A 21 -12.88 -7.24 14.07
CA ARG A 21 -11.49 -7.30 13.52
C ARG A 21 -10.86 -8.68 13.65
N ASP A 22 -10.89 -9.23 14.85
CA ASP A 22 -10.23 -10.50 15.14
C ASP A 22 -10.90 -11.67 14.42
N GLU A 23 -12.23 -11.70 14.38
CA GLU A 23 -13.00 -12.73 13.69
C GLU A 23 -12.76 -12.66 12.18
N LEU A 24 -12.83 -11.45 11.63
CA LEU A 24 -12.59 -11.22 10.21
C LEU A 24 -11.18 -11.66 9.81
N ILE A 25 -10.13 -11.19 10.52
CA ILE A 25 -8.74 -11.55 10.23
C ILE A 25 -8.54 -13.06 10.31
N ALA A 26 -9.06 -13.71 11.37
CA ALA A 26 -8.94 -15.16 11.52
C ALA A 26 -9.61 -15.95 10.38
N SER A 27 -10.61 -15.37 9.71
CA SER A 27 -11.31 -15.99 8.56
C SER A 27 -10.55 -15.91 7.24
N LEU A 28 -9.62 -14.96 7.07
CA LEU A 28 -8.95 -14.65 5.81
C LEU A 28 -8.21 -15.85 5.18
N PRO A 29 -7.46 -16.68 5.93
CA PRO A 29 -6.80 -17.83 5.34
C PRO A 29 -7.77 -18.83 4.69
N SER A 30 -8.95 -19.04 5.28
CA SER A 30 -9.98 -19.93 4.71
C SER A 30 -10.61 -19.38 3.41
N LYS A 31 -10.40 -18.10 3.15
CA LYS A 31 -10.86 -17.40 1.94
C LYS A 31 -9.77 -17.22 0.89
N GLY A 32 -8.62 -17.87 1.09
CA GLY A 32 -7.52 -17.88 0.12
C GLY A 32 -6.46 -16.79 0.33
N VAL A 33 -6.54 -15.98 1.40
CA VAL A 33 -5.52 -14.97 1.74
C VAL A 33 -4.37 -15.63 2.47
N CYS A 34 -3.17 -15.54 1.93
CA CYS A 34 -1.96 -16.11 2.53
C CYS A 34 -1.16 -15.09 3.33
N ALA A 35 -1.27 -13.79 3.01
CA ALA A 35 -0.53 -12.73 3.67
C ALA A 35 -1.18 -11.36 3.53
N VAL A 36 -0.88 -10.46 4.47
CA VAL A 36 -1.34 -9.07 4.50
C VAL A 36 -0.22 -8.16 5.01
N ILE A 37 -0.03 -7.00 4.37
CA ILE A 37 0.75 -5.89 4.94
C ILE A 37 -0.25 -4.85 5.44
N ASN A 38 -0.30 -4.64 6.77
CA ASN A 38 -1.07 -3.57 7.38
C ASN A 38 -0.25 -2.28 7.36
N CYS A 39 -0.77 -1.25 6.71
CA CYS A 39 -0.09 0.02 6.51
C CYS A 39 -0.57 1.05 7.55
N ALA A 40 0.37 1.69 8.23
CA ALA A 40 0.05 2.73 9.19
C ALA A 40 -0.14 4.09 8.51
N SER A 41 -0.96 4.95 9.08
CA SER A 41 -1.17 6.33 8.65
C SER A 41 -0.49 7.37 9.57
N ASP A 42 -0.21 7.02 10.85
CA ASP A 42 0.45 7.88 11.82
C ASP A 42 1.29 7.03 12.82
N LEU A 43 1.91 7.70 13.79
CA LEU A 43 2.72 6.99 14.81
C LEU A 43 1.88 6.10 15.73
N LYS A 44 0.61 6.43 15.94
CA LYS A 44 -0.31 5.62 16.75
C LYS A 44 -0.72 4.35 15.99
N SER A 45 -1.14 4.48 14.76
CA SER A 45 -1.48 3.35 13.89
C SER A 45 -0.27 2.48 13.57
N SER A 46 0.95 3.04 13.55
CA SER A 46 2.20 2.26 13.44
C SER A 46 2.36 1.28 14.62
N ALA A 47 1.99 1.69 15.84
CA ALA A 47 2.01 0.79 16.98
C ALA A 47 0.97 -0.33 16.84
N THR A 48 -0.27 0.02 16.50
CA THR A 48 -1.35 -0.96 16.29
C THR A 48 -1.03 -1.93 15.14
N SER A 49 -0.47 -1.45 14.03
CA SER A 49 -0.06 -2.29 12.90
C SER A 49 1.04 -3.28 13.31
N ALA A 50 2.00 -2.85 14.13
CA ALA A 50 3.02 -3.74 14.68
C ALA A 50 2.41 -4.82 15.60
N GLU A 51 1.46 -4.44 16.47
CA GLU A 51 0.74 -5.40 17.34
C GLU A 51 -0.05 -6.43 16.52
N LEU A 52 -0.77 -6.01 15.47
CA LEU A 52 -1.47 -6.92 14.57
C LEU A 52 -0.50 -7.90 13.89
N SER A 53 0.66 -7.41 13.45
CA SER A 53 1.67 -8.25 12.81
C SER A 53 2.29 -9.27 13.77
N GLU A 54 2.43 -8.94 15.06
CA GLU A 54 2.88 -9.88 16.09
C GLU A 54 1.79 -10.92 16.43
N LYS A 55 0.52 -10.51 16.45
CA LYS A 55 -0.64 -11.33 16.79
C LYS A 55 -0.95 -12.40 15.73
N TYR A 56 -0.87 -12.03 14.44
CA TYR A 56 -1.24 -12.92 13.34
C TYR A 56 -0.01 -13.37 12.54
N PRO A 57 0.23 -14.71 12.39
CA PRO A 57 1.42 -15.22 11.70
C PRO A 57 1.59 -14.70 10.26
N PHE A 58 0.49 -14.51 9.53
CA PHE A 58 0.44 -14.09 8.13
C PHE A 58 0.27 -12.57 7.93
N PHE A 59 0.44 -11.77 8.99
CA PHE A 59 0.46 -10.30 8.92
C PHE A 59 1.88 -9.76 9.05
N TRP A 60 2.16 -8.75 8.25
CA TRP A 60 3.31 -7.85 8.34
C TRP A 60 2.80 -6.41 8.49
N CYS A 61 3.68 -5.47 8.79
CA CYS A 61 3.32 -4.07 8.89
C CYS A 61 4.28 -3.17 8.12
N ALA A 62 3.77 -2.01 7.73
CA ALA A 62 4.54 -0.86 7.32
C ALA A 62 4.28 0.27 8.32
N CYS A 63 5.32 1.04 8.66
CA CYS A 63 5.22 2.17 9.57
C CYS A 63 5.58 3.46 8.85
N GLY A 64 4.80 4.51 9.07
CA GLY A 64 5.02 5.80 8.43
C GLY A 64 4.01 6.84 8.84
N ILE A 65 4.12 8.02 8.22
CA ILE A 65 3.21 9.14 8.40
C ILE A 65 2.63 9.49 7.04
N HIS A 66 1.35 9.24 6.90
CA HIS A 66 0.54 9.58 5.74
C HIS A 66 0.46 11.12 5.58
N PRO A 67 0.34 11.66 4.36
CA PRO A 67 0.25 13.10 4.14
C PRO A 67 -0.85 13.81 4.94
N HIS A 68 -1.97 13.13 5.22
CA HIS A 68 -3.05 13.70 6.04
C HIS A 68 -2.62 14.04 7.46
N GLU A 69 -1.71 13.26 8.05
CA GLU A 69 -1.27 13.36 9.44
C GLU A 69 -0.01 14.21 9.62
N ALA A 70 0.60 14.71 8.54
CA ALA A 70 1.88 15.41 8.56
C ALA A 70 1.86 16.62 9.51
N GLU A 71 0.84 17.48 9.44
CA GLU A 71 0.72 18.66 10.31
C GLU A 71 0.52 18.27 11.78
N LYS A 72 -0.32 17.27 12.04
CA LYS A 72 -0.62 16.79 13.40
C LYS A 72 0.64 16.25 14.08
N GLU A 73 1.40 15.42 13.37
CA GLU A 73 2.63 14.84 13.90
C GLU A 73 3.70 15.89 14.14
N LEU A 74 3.87 16.86 13.23
CA LEU A 74 4.81 17.97 13.39
C LEU A 74 4.42 18.95 14.50
N LYS A 75 3.14 19.05 14.87
CA LYS A 75 2.69 19.80 16.04
C LYS A 75 2.93 19.05 17.35
N SER A 76 2.97 17.73 17.31
CA SER A 76 3.10 16.87 18.51
C SER A 76 4.55 16.55 18.87
N ALA A 77 5.47 16.56 17.91
CA ALA A 77 6.88 16.21 18.09
C ALA A 77 7.77 16.93 17.07
N ASN A 78 9.04 17.11 17.41
CA ASN A 78 10.01 17.64 16.46
C ASN A 78 10.47 16.55 15.46
N ILE A 79 11.08 16.97 14.36
CA ILE A 79 11.56 16.10 13.28
C ILE A 79 12.48 14.97 13.77
N SER A 80 13.36 15.27 14.75
CA SER A 80 14.29 14.26 15.30
C SER A 80 13.55 13.19 16.09
N GLU A 81 12.53 13.57 16.86
CA GLU A 81 11.70 12.63 17.62
C GLU A 81 10.85 11.76 16.68
N ILE A 82 10.25 12.37 15.64
CA ILE A 82 9.51 11.66 14.60
C ILE A 82 10.43 10.64 13.92
N LYS A 83 11.61 11.07 13.48
CA LYS A 83 12.63 10.21 12.87
C LYS A 83 12.94 9.01 13.78
N GLN A 84 13.21 9.27 15.06
CA GLN A 84 13.57 8.20 16.00
C GLN A 84 12.43 7.20 16.20
N LYS A 85 11.19 7.66 16.33
CA LYS A 85 10.01 6.79 16.49
C LYS A 85 9.83 5.89 15.27
N ILE A 86 9.95 6.41 14.03
CA ILE A 86 9.88 5.60 12.82
C ILE A 86 11.01 4.54 12.84
N ILE A 87 12.25 4.92 13.15
CA ILE A 87 13.37 3.97 13.27
C ILE A 87 13.07 2.87 14.30
N ASP A 88 12.45 3.21 15.43
CA ASP A 88 12.12 2.22 16.46
C ASP A 88 11.03 1.24 16.00
N PHE A 89 10.05 1.69 15.23
CA PHE A 89 9.06 0.79 14.60
C PHE A 89 9.71 -0.12 13.55
N THR A 90 10.64 0.38 12.73
CA THR A 90 11.31 -0.45 11.71
C THR A 90 12.18 -1.58 12.29
N LYS A 91 12.55 -1.51 13.58
CA LYS A 91 13.23 -2.60 14.28
C LYS A 91 12.31 -3.76 14.67
N LYS A 92 11.00 -3.59 14.60
CA LYS A 92 10.04 -4.68 14.83
C LYS A 92 10.19 -5.75 13.76
N LYS A 93 10.24 -7.01 14.17
CA LYS A 93 10.58 -8.15 13.30
C LYS A 93 9.77 -8.26 12.01
N LYS A 94 8.50 -7.83 12.05
CA LYS A 94 7.58 -7.89 10.90
C LYS A 94 7.27 -6.53 10.27
N CYS A 95 8.01 -5.48 10.63
CA CYS A 95 7.96 -4.21 9.92
C CYS A 95 8.83 -4.31 8.66
N VAL A 96 8.22 -4.28 7.49
CA VAL A 96 8.87 -4.60 6.21
C VAL A 96 9.01 -3.41 5.27
N ALA A 97 8.42 -2.26 5.61
CA ALA A 97 8.44 -1.06 4.78
C ALA A 97 8.28 0.22 5.60
N ILE A 98 8.69 1.34 5.02
CA ILE A 98 8.25 2.67 5.45
C ILE A 98 7.02 3.04 4.62
N GLY A 99 5.87 3.13 5.25
CA GLY A 99 4.57 3.36 4.64
C GLY A 99 3.41 3.32 5.66
N GLU A 100 2.30 3.93 5.33
CA GLU A 100 2.03 4.64 4.09
C GLU A 100 2.58 6.06 4.15
N ILE A 101 3.25 6.50 3.09
CA ILE A 101 3.86 7.83 2.99
C ILE A 101 3.55 8.44 1.62
N GLY A 102 3.52 9.76 1.49
CA GLY A 102 3.24 10.32 0.17
C GLY A 102 2.71 11.73 0.19
N LEU A 103 1.93 12.06 -0.86
CA LEU A 103 1.29 13.37 -1.04
C LEU A 103 -0.18 13.21 -1.43
N ASP A 104 -1.05 14.02 -0.82
CA ASP A 104 -2.47 14.09 -1.14
C ASP A 104 -2.89 15.56 -1.30
N TYR A 105 -3.10 15.99 -2.53
CA TYR A 105 -3.55 17.34 -2.88
C TYR A 105 -5.06 17.40 -3.16
N HIS A 106 -5.74 16.26 -3.06
CA HIS A 106 -7.19 16.20 -3.20
C HIS A 106 -7.89 16.62 -1.91
N TYR A 107 -7.50 16.04 -0.77
CA TYR A 107 -8.06 16.38 0.53
C TYR A 107 -7.35 17.57 1.19
N ASP A 108 -6.04 17.72 0.97
CA ASP A 108 -5.20 18.82 1.51
C ASP A 108 -5.36 19.00 3.04
N PHE A 109 -5.53 17.90 3.81
CA PHE A 109 -5.72 17.97 5.26
C PHE A 109 -4.51 18.51 6.02
N SER A 110 -3.32 18.37 5.46
CA SER A 110 -2.10 19.04 5.94
C SER A 110 -1.58 19.98 4.85
N PRO A 111 -0.94 21.11 5.21
CA PRO A 111 -0.29 21.99 4.24
C PRO A 111 0.72 21.22 3.36
N ARG A 112 0.70 21.47 2.05
CA ARG A 112 1.52 20.73 1.06
C ARG A 112 3.02 20.76 1.36
N GLU A 113 3.52 21.88 1.89
CA GLU A 113 4.94 21.99 2.28
C GLU A 113 5.28 21.03 3.44
N LEU A 114 4.38 20.87 4.40
CA LEU A 114 4.59 19.91 5.50
C LEU A 114 4.47 18.46 5.02
N GLN A 115 3.53 18.18 4.09
CA GLN A 115 3.45 16.86 3.44
C GLN A 115 4.78 16.52 2.76
N LYS A 116 5.36 17.46 1.98
CA LYS A 116 6.64 17.28 1.30
C LYS A 116 7.80 17.10 2.29
N GLU A 117 7.84 17.89 3.36
CA GLU A 117 8.87 17.78 4.39
C GLU A 117 8.88 16.38 5.04
N ILE A 118 7.71 15.89 5.44
CA ILE A 118 7.56 14.56 6.04
C ILE A 118 7.86 13.46 5.03
N LEU A 119 7.42 13.59 3.78
CA LEU A 119 7.74 12.62 2.73
C LEU A 119 9.26 12.55 2.48
N GLU A 120 9.94 13.71 2.37
CA GLU A 120 11.40 13.74 2.19
C GLU A 120 12.16 13.10 3.36
N LEU A 121 11.73 13.34 4.59
CA LEU A 121 12.29 12.70 5.78
C LEU A 121 12.21 11.17 5.63
N GLN A 122 11.04 10.65 5.28
CA GLN A 122 10.76 9.22 5.22
C GLN A 122 11.46 8.54 4.04
N LEU A 123 11.58 9.23 2.89
CA LEU A 123 12.37 8.76 1.75
C LEU A 123 13.87 8.67 2.08
N LYS A 124 14.41 9.62 2.86
CA LYS A 124 15.80 9.55 3.36
C LYS A 124 15.99 8.36 4.30
N LEU A 125 15.02 8.16 5.22
CA LEU A 125 15.05 7.03 6.16
C LEU A 125 14.99 5.68 5.42
N SER A 126 14.12 5.54 4.43
CA SER A 126 14.01 4.32 3.64
C SER A 126 15.36 3.95 3.01
N LYS A 127 16.10 4.93 2.51
CA LYS A 127 17.43 4.73 1.95
C LYS A 127 18.48 4.40 3.02
N GLU A 128 18.43 5.09 4.18
CA GLU A 128 19.37 4.83 5.31
C GLU A 128 19.18 3.42 5.87
N LEU A 129 17.97 2.91 5.89
CA LEU A 129 17.59 1.62 6.47
C LEU A 129 17.50 0.48 5.44
N ASP A 130 17.67 0.76 4.15
CA ASP A 130 17.46 -0.15 3.01
C ASP A 130 16.06 -0.81 3.01
N LEU A 131 15.04 -0.09 3.47
CA LEU A 131 13.66 -0.56 3.49
C LEU A 131 12.89 -0.03 2.28
N PRO A 132 12.00 -0.82 1.66
CA PRO A 132 11.11 -0.34 0.62
C PRO A 132 10.08 0.66 1.18
N VAL A 133 9.47 1.44 0.27
CA VAL A 133 8.41 2.39 0.60
C VAL A 133 7.08 1.98 -0.02
N ILE A 134 5.98 2.35 0.64
CA ILE A 134 4.63 2.28 0.12
C ILE A 134 4.14 3.72 -0.05
N ILE A 135 3.99 4.15 -1.32
CA ILE A 135 3.73 5.54 -1.69
C ILE A 135 2.26 5.78 -1.99
N HIS A 136 1.68 6.71 -1.25
CA HIS A 136 0.40 7.35 -1.57
C HIS A 136 0.61 8.51 -2.54
N ASP A 137 -0.21 8.61 -3.58
CA ASP A 137 -0.19 9.71 -4.53
C ASP A 137 -1.60 10.03 -5.03
N ARG A 138 -2.15 11.14 -4.58
CA ARG A 138 -3.48 11.58 -4.99
C ARG A 138 -3.47 13.04 -5.42
N GLU A 139 -3.66 13.27 -6.75
CA GLU A 139 -3.63 14.59 -7.37
C GLU A 139 -2.32 15.38 -7.11
N ALA A 140 -1.22 14.67 -6.76
CA ALA A 140 0.09 15.23 -6.43
C ALA A 140 1.21 14.68 -7.34
N HIS A 141 0.84 14.14 -8.50
CA HIS A 141 1.71 13.35 -9.40
C HIS A 141 3.05 14.02 -9.73
N GLU A 142 3.07 15.35 -9.99
CA GLU A 142 4.28 16.07 -10.37
C GLU A 142 5.31 16.11 -9.23
N ASP A 143 4.88 16.52 -8.04
CA ASP A 143 5.74 16.62 -6.86
C ASP A 143 6.17 15.22 -6.39
N THR A 144 5.25 14.24 -6.41
CA THR A 144 5.55 12.84 -6.11
C THR A 144 6.64 12.32 -7.04
N MET A 145 6.48 12.46 -8.36
CA MET A 145 7.48 11.99 -9.32
C MET A 145 8.82 12.72 -9.20
N THR A 146 8.81 14.01 -8.86
CA THR A 146 10.02 14.77 -8.59
C THR A 146 10.81 14.19 -7.41
N LEU A 147 10.13 13.88 -6.31
CA LEU A 147 10.75 13.28 -5.12
C LEU A 147 11.20 11.84 -5.39
N LEU A 148 10.40 11.02 -6.07
CA LEU A 148 10.78 9.66 -6.43
C LEU A 148 12.01 9.62 -7.35
N LYS A 149 12.12 10.53 -8.33
CA LYS A 149 13.30 10.66 -9.20
C LYS A 149 14.54 11.11 -8.41
N LYS A 150 14.38 12.00 -7.44
CA LYS A 150 15.46 12.51 -6.58
C LYS A 150 16.01 11.41 -5.65
N TYR A 151 15.14 10.66 -4.98
CA TYR A 151 15.55 9.69 -3.95
C TYR A 151 15.73 8.27 -4.46
N ARG A 152 15.02 7.89 -5.55
CA ARG A 152 15.04 6.57 -6.19
C ARG A 152 14.86 5.41 -5.18
N PRO A 153 13.77 5.42 -4.39
CA PRO A 153 13.54 4.37 -3.40
C PRO A 153 13.18 3.04 -4.09
N LYS A 154 13.41 1.92 -3.42
CA LYS A 154 12.70 0.66 -3.71
C LYS A 154 11.27 0.82 -3.20
N GLY A 155 10.27 0.28 -3.88
CA GLY A 155 8.90 0.37 -3.35
C GLY A 155 7.80 0.20 -4.37
N VAL A 156 6.61 0.58 -3.95
CA VAL A 156 5.39 0.56 -4.75
C VAL A 156 4.68 1.91 -4.66
N VAL A 157 4.09 2.37 -5.77
CA VAL A 157 3.04 3.39 -5.72
C VAL A 157 1.72 2.64 -5.61
N HIS A 158 1.13 2.67 -4.40
CA HIS A 158 -0.12 1.96 -4.13
C HIS A 158 -1.33 2.69 -4.72
N CYS A 159 -2.45 1.99 -4.87
CA CYS A 159 -3.72 2.49 -5.41
C CYS A 159 -3.53 3.40 -6.63
N PHE A 160 -2.65 2.98 -7.55
CA PHE A 160 -2.11 3.81 -8.60
C PHE A 160 -3.21 4.49 -9.45
N SER A 161 -3.23 5.80 -9.45
CA SER A 161 -4.26 6.63 -10.10
C SER A 161 -3.74 7.47 -11.27
N GLY A 162 -2.43 7.40 -11.56
CA GLY A 162 -1.76 8.14 -12.62
C GLY A 162 -2.07 7.64 -14.03
N SER A 163 -1.41 8.24 -15.02
CA SER A 163 -1.49 7.84 -16.44
C SER A 163 -0.56 6.65 -16.73
N VAL A 164 -0.70 6.07 -17.94
CA VAL A 164 0.22 5.03 -18.43
C VAL A 164 1.66 5.55 -18.52
N GLU A 165 1.85 6.80 -18.94
CA GLU A 165 3.17 7.43 -19.03
C GLU A 165 3.82 7.56 -17.65
N MET A 166 3.05 7.99 -16.64
CA MET A 166 3.53 8.05 -15.26
C MET A 166 3.87 6.65 -14.74
N ALA A 167 3.04 5.64 -15.01
CA ALA A 167 3.34 4.26 -14.63
C ALA A 167 4.67 3.79 -15.23
N GLN A 168 4.93 4.09 -16.51
CA GLN A 168 6.20 3.77 -17.16
C GLN A 168 7.40 4.47 -16.49
N GLU A 169 7.24 5.71 -16.05
CA GLU A 169 8.31 6.42 -15.30
C GLU A 169 8.56 5.77 -13.93
N VAL A 170 7.51 5.39 -13.21
CA VAL A 170 7.62 4.64 -11.94
C VAL A 170 8.37 3.31 -12.16
N LEU A 171 7.99 2.57 -13.20
CA LEU A 171 8.64 1.30 -13.56
C LEU A 171 10.12 1.47 -13.94
N LYS A 172 10.49 2.55 -14.65
CA LYS A 172 11.90 2.89 -14.96
C LYS A 172 12.73 3.18 -13.70
N LEU A 173 12.11 3.62 -12.61
CA LEU A 173 12.78 3.75 -11.31
C LEU A 173 13.00 2.42 -10.61
N GLY A 174 12.49 1.31 -11.17
CA GLY A 174 12.57 -0.04 -10.58
C GLY A 174 11.44 -0.35 -9.59
N MET A 175 10.48 0.56 -9.43
CA MET A 175 9.35 0.42 -8.49
C MET A 175 8.23 -0.45 -9.08
N TYR A 176 7.25 -0.74 -8.26
CA TYR A 176 6.04 -1.51 -8.58
C TYR A 176 4.81 -0.61 -8.63
N ILE A 177 3.74 -1.13 -9.24
CA ILE A 177 2.42 -0.51 -9.34
C ILE A 177 1.43 -1.33 -8.52
N GLY A 178 0.78 -0.71 -7.53
CA GLY A 178 -0.30 -1.30 -6.75
C GLY A 178 -1.63 -1.15 -7.47
N LEU A 179 -2.37 -2.24 -7.64
CA LEU A 179 -3.69 -2.25 -8.28
C LEU A 179 -4.70 -2.99 -7.39
N GLY A 180 -5.78 -2.30 -7.06
CA GLY A 180 -6.85 -2.79 -6.19
C GLY A 180 -8.24 -2.61 -6.79
N GLY A 181 -9.25 -2.45 -5.93
CA GLY A 181 -10.66 -2.35 -6.27
C GLY A 181 -11.00 -1.32 -7.35
N ALA A 182 -10.23 -0.24 -7.43
CA ALA A 182 -10.43 0.85 -8.41
C ALA A 182 -10.49 0.35 -9.87
N VAL A 183 -9.75 -0.70 -10.23
CA VAL A 183 -9.74 -1.23 -11.61
C VAL A 183 -11.09 -1.78 -12.06
N THR A 184 -11.96 -2.14 -11.11
CA THR A 184 -13.29 -2.71 -11.36
C THR A 184 -14.38 -1.64 -11.56
N PHE A 185 -14.10 -0.36 -11.30
CA PHE A 185 -15.12 0.68 -11.28
C PHE A 185 -15.58 1.05 -12.69
N LYS A 186 -16.86 1.41 -12.84
CA LYS A 186 -17.47 1.73 -14.12
C LYS A 186 -16.70 2.77 -14.95
N ASN A 187 -16.05 3.73 -14.28
CA ASN A 187 -15.32 4.83 -14.91
C ASN A 187 -13.79 4.68 -14.83
N ALA A 188 -13.28 3.48 -14.57
CA ALA A 188 -11.87 3.17 -14.32
C ALA A 188 -10.99 3.20 -15.59
N LYS A 189 -11.13 4.22 -16.46
CA LYS A 189 -10.36 4.29 -17.70
C LYS A 189 -8.85 4.25 -17.50
N LYS A 190 -8.31 5.05 -16.55
CA LYS A 190 -6.89 5.08 -16.25
C LYS A 190 -6.40 3.78 -15.62
N PRO A 191 -6.97 3.27 -14.49
CA PRO A 191 -6.55 1.99 -13.90
C PRO A 191 -6.59 0.81 -14.88
N VAL A 192 -7.59 0.74 -15.76
CA VAL A 192 -7.70 -0.29 -16.80
C VAL A 192 -6.56 -0.17 -17.83
N ALA A 193 -6.26 1.04 -18.31
CA ALA A 193 -5.17 1.27 -19.26
C ALA A 193 -3.80 0.95 -18.63
N VAL A 194 -3.59 1.32 -17.37
CA VAL A 194 -2.37 0.99 -16.61
C VAL A 194 -2.26 -0.51 -16.41
N ALA A 195 -3.33 -1.19 -15.99
CA ALA A 195 -3.35 -2.64 -15.86
C ALA A 195 -3.00 -3.33 -17.20
N ALA A 196 -3.57 -2.87 -18.31
CA ALA A 196 -3.28 -3.44 -19.65
C ALA A 196 -1.81 -3.29 -20.05
N SER A 197 -1.19 -2.14 -19.78
CA SER A 197 0.17 -1.79 -20.23
C SER A 197 1.30 -2.24 -19.30
N THR A 198 1.02 -2.50 -18.02
CA THR A 198 2.03 -2.89 -17.04
C THR A 198 2.31 -4.39 -17.10
N ASP A 199 3.58 -4.80 -17.15
CA ASP A 199 3.96 -6.21 -17.06
C ASP A 199 3.56 -6.79 -15.70
N ILE A 200 3.02 -8.03 -15.68
CA ILE A 200 2.55 -8.68 -14.44
C ILE A 200 3.65 -8.84 -13.40
N SER A 201 4.91 -8.92 -13.81
CA SER A 201 6.07 -8.99 -12.91
C SER A 201 6.32 -7.67 -12.13
N ARG A 202 5.53 -6.63 -12.40
CA ARG A 202 5.62 -5.31 -11.77
C ARG A 202 4.31 -4.84 -11.15
N ILE A 203 3.31 -5.71 -11.08
CA ILE A 203 2.02 -5.45 -10.43
C ILE A 203 2.03 -6.07 -9.03
N LEU A 204 1.57 -5.31 -8.04
CA LEU A 204 1.14 -5.82 -6.74
C LEU A 204 -0.39 -5.76 -6.67
N LEU A 205 -0.99 -6.70 -5.96
CA LEU A 205 -2.43 -6.70 -5.68
C LEU A 205 -2.68 -6.24 -4.25
N GLU A 206 -3.71 -5.43 -4.08
CA GLU A 206 -4.06 -4.80 -2.81
C GLU A 206 -5.55 -4.54 -2.68
N THR A 207 -5.99 -4.19 -1.47
CA THR A 207 -7.37 -3.74 -1.25
C THR A 207 -7.49 -2.26 -0.95
N ASP A 208 -6.62 -1.71 -0.11
CA ASP A 208 -6.82 -0.45 0.59
C ASP A 208 -8.02 -0.54 1.57
N CYS A 209 -8.27 -1.75 2.13
CA CYS A 209 -9.41 -1.97 3.03
C CYS A 209 -9.25 -1.18 4.35
N PRO A 210 -10.34 -0.65 4.90
CA PRO A 210 -11.78 -0.93 4.64
C PRO A 210 -12.37 -0.25 3.42
N TYR A 211 -11.59 0.53 2.69
CA TYR A 211 -12.00 1.35 1.54
C TYR A 211 -11.99 0.56 0.24
N MET A 212 -12.37 1.20 -0.86
CA MET A 212 -12.17 0.77 -2.24
C MET A 212 -12.74 -0.61 -2.61
N ALA A 213 -13.79 -1.09 -1.91
CA ALA A 213 -14.44 -2.36 -2.25
C ALA A 213 -14.72 -2.48 -3.76
N PRO A 214 -14.33 -3.60 -4.41
CA PRO A 214 -14.48 -3.79 -5.85
C PRO A 214 -15.96 -3.99 -6.26
N VAL A 215 -16.26 -3.83 -7.55
CA VAL A 215 -17.55 -4.29 -8.13
C VAL A 215 -17.57 -5.83 -8.09
N PRO A 216 -18.67 -6.48 -7.69
CA PRO A 216 -20.01 -5.90 -7.43
C PRO A 216 -20.24 -5.40 -5.99
N LEU A 217 -19.22 -5.41 -5.13
CA LEU A 217 -19.36 -5.14 -3.69
C LEU A 217 -19.19 -3.65 -3.33
N ARG A 218 -19.25 -2.75 -4.29
CA ARG A 218 -19.16 -1.29 -4.04
C ARG A 218 -20.13 -0.82 -2.97
N GLY A 219 -19.60 0.00 -2.01
CA GLY A 219 -20.38 0.55 -0.91
C GLY A 219 -20.44 -0.34 0.34
N THR A 220 -19.83 -1.53 0.30
CA THR A 220 -19.60 -2.33 1.50
C THR A 220 -18.19 -2.11 2.06
N ARG A 221 -17.94 -2.51 3.30
CA ARG A 221 -16.60 -2.53 3.89
C ARG A 221 -15.74 -3.56 3.16
N CYS A 222 -14.58 -3.12 2.65
CA CYS A 222 -13.64 -3.97 1.94
C CYS A 222 -12.86 -4.88 2.90
N SER A 223 -12.38 -6.02 2.39
CA SER A 223 -11.47 -6.94 3.08
C SER A 223 -10.56 -7.66 2.07
N SER A 224 -9.44 -8.20 2.53
CA SER A 224 -8.37 -8.75 1.67
C SER A 224 -8.83 -9.86 0.71
N ASP A 225 -9.84 -10.66 1.06
CA ASP A 225 -10.41 -11.69 0.19
C ASP A 225 -11.11 -11.10 -1.06
N MET A 226 -11.48 -9.81 -1.02
CA MET A 226 -12.06 -9.12 -2.18
C MET A 226 -11.05 -8.84 -3.31
N ILE A 227 -9.74 -9.03 -3.09
CA ILE A 227 -8.73 -9.03 -4.17
C ILE A 227 -9.10 -9.98 -5.30
N ALA A 228 -9.80 -11.07 -5.00
CA ALA A 228 -10.27 -12.01 -6.02
C ALA A 228 -11.04 -11.33 -7.17
N TYR A 229 -11.84 -10.30 -6.89
CA TYR A 229 -12.59 -9.55 -7.91
C TYR A 229 -11.70 -8.63 -8.74
N SER A 230 -10.76 -7.94 -8.10
CA SER A 230 -9.78 -7.08 -8.77
C SER A 230 -8.85 -7.90 -9.65
N ALA A 231 -8.35 -9.03 -9.12
CA ALA A 231 -7.50 -9.96 -9.84
C ALA A 231 -8.20 -10.55 -11.06
N GLN A 232 -9.47 -10.98 -10.94
CA GLN A 232 -10.25 -11.48 -12.06
C GLN A 232 -10.41 -10.41 -13.16
N THR A 233 -10.66 -9.15 -12.77
CA THR A 233 -10.78 -8.05 -13.72
C THR A 233 -9.45 -7.79 -14.45
N ILE A 234 -8.32 -7.75 -13.73
CA ILE A 234 -6.99 -7.55 -14.32
C ILE A 234 -6.62 -8.73 -15.23
N ALA A 235 -6.88 -9.97 -14.81
CA ALA A 235 -6.63 -11.16 -15.61
C ALA A 235 -7.40 -11.14 -16.94
N ASN A 236 -8.68 -10.72 -16.90
CA ASN A 236 -9.50 -10.56 -18.11
C ASN A 236 -8.94 -9.46 -19.03
N ILE A 237 -8.50 -8.31 -18.49
CA ILE A 237 -7.87 -7.23 -19.26
C ILE A 237 -6.61 -7.72 -19.98
N LYS A 238 -5.82 -8.56 -19.32
CA LYS A 238 -4.56 -9.10 -19.83
C LYS A 238 -4.71 -10.40 -20.64
N ASN A 239 -5.91 -10.98 -20.65
CA ASN A 239 -6.21 -12.28 -21.26
C ASN A 239 -5.28 -13.40 -20.76
N ILE A 240 -5.15 -13.51 -19.42
CA ILE A 240 -4.33 -14.52 -18.73
C ILE A 240 -5.16 -15.25 -17.67
N ASP A 241 -4.63 -16.37 -17.17
CA ASP A 241 -5.22 -17.07 -16.04
C ASP A 241 -5.14 -16.23 -14.75
N VAL A 242 -6.23 -16.20 -13.97
CA VAL A 242 -6.32 -15.37 -12.76
C VAL A 242 -5.41 -15.88 -11.66
N GLN A 243 -5.27 -17.21 -11.50
CA GLN A 243 -4.39 -17.77 -10.49
C GLN A 243 -2.92 -17.47 -10.81
N MET A 244 -2.53 -17.54 -12.10
CA MET A 244 -1.19 -17.13 -12.53
C MET A 244 -0.90 -15.67 -12.21
N LEU A 245 -1.87 -14.76 -12.39
CA LEU A 245 -1.71 -13.35 -12.00
C LEU A 245 -1.50 -13.22 -10.49
N VAL A 246 -2.34 -13.87 -9.68
CA VAL A 246 -2.27 -13.81 -8.21
C VAL A 246 -0.94 -14.36 -7.72
N ASP A 247 -0.51 -15.53 -8.20
CA ASP A 247 0.76 -16.14 -7.82
C ASP A 247 1.95 -15.25 -8.18
N THR A 248 1.91 -14.63 -9.37
CA THR A 248 2.96 -13.68 -9.80
C THR A 248 2.99 -12.44 -8.92
N ALA A 249 1.83 -11.85 -8.60
CA ALA A 249 1.75 -10.65 -7.75
C ALA A 249 2.18 -10.96 -6.31
N THR A 250 1.83 -12.13 -5.78
CA THR A 250 2.29 -12.60 -4.47
C THR A 250 3.81 -12.73 -4.43
N GLU A 251 4.42 -13.33 -5.46
CA GLU A 251 5.87 -13.44 -5.54
C GLU A 251 6.56 -12.07 -5.71
N ASN A 252 5.95 -11.14 -6.46
CA ASN A 252 6.42 -9.75 -6.55
C ASN A 252 6.42 -9.07 -5.19
N THR A 253 5.34 -9.24 -4.41
CA THR A 253 5.19 -8.66 -3.07
C THR A 253 6.25 -9.24 -2.12
N ARG A 254 6.41 -10.57 -2.12
CA ARG A 254 7.46 -11.25 -1.34
C ARG A 254 8.86 -10.74 -1.67
N ARG A 255 9.17 -10.62 -2.96
CA ARG A 255 10.47 -10.12 -3.44
C ARG A 255 10.72 -8.67 -3.05
N LEU A 256 9.71 -7.80 -3.19
CA LEU A 256 9.86 -6.38 -2.86
C LEU A 256 10.12 -6.18 -1.37
N PHE A 257 9.35 -6.86 -0.51
CA PHE A 257 9.38 -6.65 0.94
C PHE A 257 10.28 -7.63 1.69
N GLY A 258 10.95 -8.55 0.99
CA GLY A 258 11.85 -9.53 1.62
C GLY A 258 11.11 -10.51 2.54
N ILE A 259 9.88 -10.89 2.20
CA ILE A 259 9.02 -11.74 3.02
C ILE A 259 9.15 -13.19 2.56
N GLU A 260 9.49 -14.07 3.51
CA GLU A 260 9.54 -15.52 3.32
C GLU A 260 8.51 -16.21 4.23
N PHE A 261 7.73 -17.14 3.69
CA PHE A 261 6.78 -18.01 4.42
C PHE A 261 6.48 -19.29 3.62
#